data_8b6003af585871d3ab04c7b06d3e9bd5
#
_entry.id   8b6003af585871d3ab04c7b06d3e9bd5
#
_cell.length_a   1.000
_cell.length_b   1.000
_cell.length_c   1.000
_cell.angle_alpha   90.00
_cell.angle_beta   90.00
_cell.angle_gamma   90.00
#
_symmetry.space_group_name_H-M   'P 1'
#
loop_
_entity.id
_entity.type
_entity.pdbx_description
1 polymer ?
#
loop_
_entity_poly.entity_id
_entity_poly.type
_entity_poly.pdbx_seq_one_letter_code
_entity_poly.pdbx_strand_id
1 'polypeptide(L)'
;MARRKRLDTTPEWKALKAHAAQMKGTSLRELFAANPERGTAFSLETGGWLLDYSKNLATAETMTLLQALCPMADLRGQIDAMFSGKKINETENRPVLHIALRNRANTPILVDRKDVMPGVNAVLEKMTGFADLVRSGQWRGYTGQPIRNIVNIGIGGSDLGPVMAVEALKPYSQRNLTVRFVSNVDGTHIVEATRDLDAAETLFIVASKTFTTQETMTNAETAKAWLLEKLGDPAAVAKHFVAVSTAAAEVQAFGIDLANMFGFWDWVGGRYSLTSAIGLPLMIAIGPENFIRMLEGFHEMDRHFAEAPFERNLPVILALLGIWYGNFFGAQSTALLPYDQYLARFAAYFQQGDMESNGKRVTKNGKVVTYETGPVVWGEPGTNGQHAFYQLIHQGTKLIPCDFIGFCRSHNPVGDHHAKLMSNFFAQTEALAFGKTADECRAEGVPEKLVPHKTFPGNRPTNTLLAEKLTPETFGQLVALYEHKIFTQGVIWNIFSFDQWGVQLGKVLANRILPELKSKDSPLAHDSSTNELIRRFRAKSV
;
A
#
# COMPACT_ATOMS: atom_id res chain seq x y z
N MET A 1 28.37 11.65 -7.32
CA MET A 1 28.35 10.60 -6.27
C MET A 1 29.46 9.58 -6.51
N ALA A 2 30.19 9.15 -5.46
CA ALA A 2 31.14 8.04 -5.59
C ALA A 2 30.38 6.79 -6.07
N ARG A 3 30.97 6.06 -7.03
CA ARG A 3 30.34 4.88 -7.65
C ARG A 3 30.21 3.78 -6.61
N ARG A 4 28.99 3.56 -6.06
CA ARG A 4 28.73 2.53 -5.06
C ARG A 4 29.11 1.15 -5.63
N LYS A 5 29.80 0.33 -4.84
CA LYS A 5 30.14 -1.05 -5.20
C LYS A 5 28.86 -1.86 -5.43
N ARG A 6 28.94 -2.90 -6.25
CA ARG A 6 27.83 -3.84 -6.44
C ARG A 6 27.53 -4.53 -5.10
N LEU A 7 26.26 -4.53 -4.68
CA LEU A 7 25.81 -4.96 -3.36
C LEU A 7 26.30 -6.37 -2.99
N ASP A 8 26.14 -7.34 -3.90
CA ASP A 8 26.52 -8.74 -3.69
C ASP A 8 28.04 -8.99 -3.61
N THR A 9 28.86 -7.96 -3.86
CA THR A 9 30.33 -8.03 -3.73
C THR A 9 30.85 -7.42 -2.43
N THR A 10 29.97 -6.78 -1.65
CA THR A 10 30.37 -6.14 -0.39
C THR A 10 30.71 -7.17 0.69
N PRO A 11 31.59 -6.85 1.65
CA PRO A 11 31.92 -7.72 2.77
C PRO A 11 30.69 -8.09 3.59
N GLU A 12 29.79 -7.13 3.85
CA GLU A 12 28.56 -7.29 4.64
C GLU A 12 27.63 -8.31 3.99
N TRP A 13 27.45 -8.24 2.68
CA TRP A 13 26.62 -9.20 1.94
C TRP A 13 27.21 -10.60 1.95
N LYS A 14 28.53 -10.73 1.80
CA LYS A 14 29.23 -12.00 1.86
C LYS A 14 29.14 -12.64 3.25
N ALA A 15 29.28 -11.84 4.30
CA ALA A 15 29.11 -12.29 5.68
C ALA A 15 27.69 -12.84 5.92
N LEU A 16 26.66 -12.11 5.48
CA LEU A 16 25.26 -12.55 5.54
C LEU A 16 25.04 -13.86 4.77
N LYS A 17 25.64 -14.00 3.57
CA LYS A 17 25.54 -15.23 2.78
C LYS A 17 26.16 -16.43 3.48
N ALA A 18 27.31 -16.25 4.13
CA ALA A 18 27.97 -17.28 4.91
C ALA A 18 27.14 -17.66 6.15
N HIS A 19 26.65 -16.65 6.88
CA HIS A 19 25.79 -16.84 8.05
C HIS A 19 24.46 -17.53 7.69
N ALA A 20 23.83 -17.18 6.58
CA ALA A 20 22.61 -17.85 6.10
C ALA A 20 22.80 -19.33 5.83
N ALA A 21 23.99 -19.75 5.35
CA ALA A 21 24.29 -21.16 5.13
C ALA A 21 24.31 -21.95 6.46
N GLN A 22 24.76 -21.32 7.55
CA GLN A 22 24.72 -21.90 8.90
C GLN A 22 23.28 -21.94 9.44
N MET A 23 22.52 -20.85 9.26
CA MET A 23 21.14 -20.74 9.77
C MET A 23 20.14 -21.68 9.09
N LYS A 24 20.40 -22.18 7.89
CA LYS A 24 19.52 -23.12 7.18
C LYS A 24 19.32 -24.46 7.90
N GLY A 25 20.23 -24.84 8.78
CA GLY A 25 20.12 -26.04 9.61
C GLY A 25 19.45 -25.81 10.97
N THR A 26 19.12 -24.59 11.31
CA THR A 26 18.56 -24.20 12.61
C THR A 26 17.04 -24.25 12.61
N SER A 27 16.45 -24.68 13.73
CA SER A 27 15.00 -24.64 13.91
C SER A 27 14.57 -23.55 14.90
N LEU A 28 13.36 -23.04 14.73
CA LEU A 28 12.76 -22.11 15.70
C LEU A 28 12.56 -22.77 17.05
N ARG A 29 12.26 -24.08 17.10
CA ARG A 29 12.18 -24.85 18.36
C ARG A 29 13.51 -24.76 19.15
N GLU A 30 14.64 -24.97 18.48
CA GLU A 30 15.98 -24.86 19.10
C GLU A 30 16.29 -23.43 19.55
N LEU A 31 15.96 -22.42 18.75
CA LEU A 31 16.20 -21.03 19.11
C LEU A 31 15.38 -20.58 20.34
N PHE A 32 14.13 -21.04 20.47
CA PHE A 32 13.33 -20.76 21.66
C PHE A 32 13.76 -21.58 22.87
N ALA A 33 14.19 -22.84 22.67
CA ALA A 33 14.74 -23.67 23.76
C ALA A 33 16.05 -23.08 24.32
N ALA A 34 16.91 -22.56 23.43
CA ALA A 34 18.18 -21.95 23.82
C ALA A 34 18.02 -20.58 24.50
N ASN A 35 16.91 -19.87 24.25
CA ASN A 35 16.62 -18.58 24.86
C ASN A 35 15.13 -18.47 25.22
N PRO A 36 14.75 -18.79 26.46
CA PRO A 36 13.36 -18.66 26.94
C PRO A 36 12.81 -17.21 26.88
N GLU A 37 13.69 -16.20 26.98
CA GLU A 37 13.33 -14.78 26.89
C GLU A 37 13.30 -14.27 25.43
N ARG A 38 13.36 -15.16 24.45
CA ARG A 38 13.44 -14.79 23.04
C ARG A 38 12.27 -13.92 22.59
N GLY A 39 11.05 -14.16 23.10
CA GLY A 39 9.87 -13.35 22.79
C GLY A 39 10.08 -11.88 23.18
N THR A 40 10.65 -11.61 24.35
CA THR A 40 10.96 -10.25 24.80
C THR A 40 12.19 -9.67 24.11
N ALA A 41 13.24 -10.49 23.91
CA ALA A 41 14.49 -10.05 23.30
C ALA A 41 14.35 -9.66 21.82
N PHE A 42 13.38 -10.23 21.12
CA PHE A 42 13.08 -9.96 19.71
C PHE A 42 11.70 -9.31 19.55
N SER A 43 11.40 -8.38 20.45
CA SER A 43 10.24 -7.50 20.34
C SER A 43 10.62 -6.04 20.58
N LEU A 44 9.82 -5.14 20.02
CA LEU A 44 10.02 -3.71 20.13
C LEU A 44 8.67 -3.00 20.12
N GLU A 45 8.49 -2.07 21.06
CA GLU A 45 7.28 -1.26 21.15
C GLU A 45 7.59 0.22 20.90
N THR A 46 6.80 0.85 20.05
CA THR A 46 6.84 2.29 19.78
C THR A 46 5.53 2.77 19.16
N GLY A 47 5.11 3.99 19.49
CA GLY A 47 3.92 4.63 18.93
C GLY A 47 2.63 3.81 19.15
N GLY A 48 2.57 2.95 20.18
CA GLY A 48 1.43 2.06 20.43
C GLY A 48 1.40 0.79 19.58
N TRP A 49 2.47 0.51 18.80
CA TRP A 49 2.67 -0.74 18.08
C TRP A 49 3.75 -1.59 18.75
N LEU A 50 3.41 -2.83 19.05
CA LEU A 50 4.36 -3.89 19.36
C LEU A 50 4.70 -4.64 18.07
N LEU A 51 5.98 -4.73 17.73
CA LEU A 51 6.53 -5.63 16.74
C LEU A 51 7.21 -6.79 17.47
N ASP A 52 6.64 -8.00 17.36
CA ASP A 52 7.30 -9.25 17.73
C ASP A 52 7.86 -9.91 16.46
N TYR A 53 9.18 -9.99 16.35
CA TYR A 53 9.90 -10.67 15.28
C TYR A 53 10.68 -11.89 15.78
N SER A 54 10.32 -12.40 16.97
CA SER A 54 10.97 -13.55 17.59
C SER A 54 10.82 -14.84 16.80
N LYS A 55 9.72 -14.97 16.04
CA LYS A 55 9.43 -16.15 15.21
C LYS A 55 10.08 -16.07 13.83
N ASN A 56 11.30 -15.53 13.76
CA ASN A 56 12.15 -15.50 12.58
C ASN A 56 13.40 -16.40 12.78
N LEU A 57 13.87 -17.03 11.72
CA LEU A 57 15.15 -17.76 11.69
C LEU A 57 16.31 -16.76 11.73
N ALA A 58 16.45 -16.07 12.86
CA ALA A 58 17.43 -15.02 13.09
C ALA A 58 17.92 -15.08 14.54
N THR A 59 19.19 -14.83 14.74
CA THR A 59 19.85 -14.66 16.04
C THR A 59 20.26 -13.19 16.25
N ALA A 60 20.80 -12.83 17.40
CA ALA A 60 21.38 -11.52 17.63
C ALA A 60 22.51 -11.22 16.62
N GLU A 61 23.32 -12.23 16.28
CA GLU A 61 24.35 -12.11 15.23
C GLU A 61 23.72 -11.82 13.86
N THR A 62 22.64 -12.52 13.51
CA THR A 62 21.88 -12.25 12.27
C THR A 62 21.48 -10.79 12.20
N MET A 63 20.89 -10.25 13.29
CA MET A 63 20.44 -8.86 13.31
C MET A 63 21.62 -7.88 13.22
N THR A 64 22.73 -8.15 13.88
CA THR A 64 23.96 -7.36 13.77
C THR A 64 24.49 -7.31 12.34
N LEU A 65 24.55 -8.47 11.65
CA LEU A 65 25.00 -8.55 10.27
C LEU A 65 24.04 -7.84 9.30
N LEU A 66 22.73 -7.94 9.52
CA LEU A 66 21.72 -7.23 8.73
C LEU A 66 21.81 -5.71 8.93
N GLN A 67 22.00 -5.25 10.15
CA GLN A 67 22.14 -3.83 10.49
C GLN A 67 23.39 -3.21 9.84
N ALA A 68 24.47 -3.98 9.62
CA ALA A 68 25.65 -3.51 8.91
C ALA A 68 25.36 -3.09 7.46
N LEU A 69 24.24 -3.54 6.86
CA LEU A 69 23.80 -3.08 5.54
C LEU A 69 23.36 -1.60 5.57
N CYS A 70 22.89 -1.07 6.70
CA CYS A 70 22.40 0.30 6.81
C CYS A 70 23.50 1.33 6.57
N PRO A 71 24.62 1.34 7.33
CA PRO A 71 25.73 2.27 7.05
C PRO A 71 26.39 1.98 5.70
N MET A 72 26.55 0.71 5.30
CA MET A 72 27.07 0.34 3.99
C MET A 72 26.24 0.99 2.86
N ALA A 73 24.92 1.10 3.05
CA ALA A 73 24.00 1.71 2.11
C ALA A 73 23.85 3.22 2.25
N ASP A 74 24.50 3.84 3.23
CA ASP A 74 24.27 5.26 3.60
C ASP A 74 22.79 5.54 3.89
N LEU A 75 22.11 4.60 4.60
CA LEU A 75 20.67 4.72 4.84
C LEU A 75 20.33 6.03 5.58
N ARG A 76 21.11 6.44 6.59
CA ARG A 76 20.88 7.71 7.30
C ARG A 76 20.94 8.90 6.37
N GLY A 77 21.99 8.98 5.52
CA GLY A 77 22.12 10.06 4.54
C GLY A 77 20.98 10.09 3.51
N GLN A 78 20.42 8.92 3.14
CA GLN A 78 19.26 8.85 2.24
C GLN A 78 17.95 9.26 2.94
N ILE A 79 17.78 8.93 4.22
CA ILE A 79 16.66 9.42 5.05
C ILE A 79 16.74 10.95 5.13
N ASP A 80 17.88 11.50 5.52
CA ASP A 80 18.11 12.95 5.60
C ASP A 80 17.86 13.64 4.26
N ALA A 81 18.26 13.01 3.17
CA ALA A 81 18.02 13.52 1.82
C ALA A 81 16.52 13.60 1.47
N MET A 82 15.73 12.58 1.84
CA MET A 82 14.28 12.60 1.65
C MET A 82 13.63 13.70 2.50
N PHE A 83 13.93 13.75 3.79
CA PHE A 83 13.31 14.69 4.72
C PHE A 83 13.73 16.14 4.48
N SER A 84 14.89 16.39 3.87
CA SER A 84 15.35 17.74 3.53
C SER A 84 14.92 18.24 2.15
N GLY A 85 14.12 17.48 1.40
CA GLY A 85 13.60 17.90 0.10
C GLY A 85 14.57 17.74 -1.06
N LYS A 86 15.64 16.95 -0.92
CA LYS A 86 16.55 16.63 -2.03
C LYS A 86 15.84 15.80 -3.09
N LYS A 87 16.23 16.00 -4.37
CA LYS A 87 15.64 15.29 -5.52
C LYS A 87 16.17 13.85 -5.63
N ILE A 88 15.73 12.98 -4.71
CA ILE A 88 16.17 11.58 -4.66
C ILE A 88 15.52 10.67 -5.72
N ASN A 89 14.42 11.11 -6.36
CA ASN A 89 13.88 10.50 -7.57
C ASN A 89 14.62 11.11 -8.79
N GLU A 90 15.83 10.64 -9.01
CA GLU A 90 16.75 11.21 -10.01
C GLU A 90 16.28 10.98 -11.45
N THR A 91 15.58 9.86 -11.74
CA THR A 91 15.08 9.53 -13.09
C THR A 91 14.01 10.49 -13.58
N GLU A 92 13.28 11.14 -12.67
CA GLU A 92 12.27 12.16 -12.96
C GLU A 92 12.68 13.56 -12.47
N ASN A 93 13.89 13.71 -11.89
CA ASN A 93 14.42 14.96 -11.33
C ASN A 93 13.48 15.60 -10.29
N ARG A 94 12.92 14.81 -9.37
CA ARG A 94 11.94 15.26 -8.37
C ARG A 94 12.36 14.92 -6.95
N PRO A 95 11.98 15.73 -5.94
CA PRO A 95 11.98 15.30 -4.56
C PRO A 95 10.95 14.20 -4.33
N VAL A 96 11.00 13.56 -3.17
CA VAL A 96 10.01 12.58 -2.70
C VAL A 96 9.52 13.06 -1.34
N LEU A 97 8.37 13.71 -1.32
CA LEU A 97 7.92 14.49 -0.15
C LEU A 97 6.51 14.13 0.32
N HIS A 98 6.09 12.87 0.16
CA HIS A 98 4.86 12.43 0.83
C HIS A 98 4.91 12.67 2.35
N ILE A 99 6.10 12.73 2.96
CA ILE A 99 6.29 13.08 4.38
C ILE A 99 5.91 14.54 4.69
N ALA A 100 6.02 15.46 3.74
CA ALA A 100 5.62 16.85 3.93
C ALA A 100 4.09 16.99 4.09
N LEU A 101 3.29 16.15 3.42
CA LEU A 101 1.83 16.16 3.49
C LEU A 101 1.30 15.86 4.92
N ARG A 102 2.12 15.27 5.74
CA ARG A 102 1.80 14.81 7.10
C ARG A 102 2.75 15.37 8.17
N ASN A 103 3.55 16.38 7.80
CA ASN A 103 4.45 17.08 8.72
C ASN A 103 3.66 17.97 9.68
N ARG A 104 3.20 17.38 10.79
CA ARG A 104 2.39 18.07 11.80
C ARG A 104 3.19 19.02 12.70
N ALA A 105 4.52 18.88 12.72
CA ALA A 105 5.42 19.85 13.37
C ALA A 105 5.54 21.15 12.57
N ASN A 106 5.07 21.17 11.32
CA ASN A 106 5.13 22.31 10.41
C ASN A 106 6.54 22.91 10.26
N THR A 107 7.58 22.08 10.42
CA THR A 107 8.96 22.48 10.15
C THR A 107 9.15 22.75 8.67
N PRO A 108 9.85 23.83 8.27
CA PRO A 108 10.06 24.15 6.86
C PRO A 108 10.77 23.04 6.10
N ILE A 109 10.25 22.69 4.90
CA ILE A 109 10.88 21.75 3.97
C ILE A 109 11.12 22.48 2.66
N LEU A 110 12.39 22.59 2.25
CA LEU A 110 12.77 23.43 1.13
C LEU A 110 12.96 22.61 -0.15
N VAL A 111 12.19 22.97 -1.18
CA VAL A 111 12.40 22.52 -2.57
C VAL A 111 12.80 23.71 -3.42
N ASP A 112 13.96 23.63 -4.05
CA ASP A 112 14.51 24.74 -4.85
C ASP A 112 14.46 26.10 -4.09
N ARG A 113 14.82 26.08 -2.79
CA ARG A 113 14.82 27.21 -1.83
C ARG A 113 13.43 27.77 -1.45
N LYS A 114 12.36 27.11 -1.84
CA LYS A 114 10.99 27.50 -1.44
C LYS A 114 10.45 26.50 -0.42
N ASP A 115 9.88 27.00 0.65
CA ASP A 115 9.18 26.18 1.64
C ASP A 115 7.87 25.66 1.06
N VAL A 116 7.66 24.32 1.11
CA VAL A 116 6.45 23.68 0.58
C VAL A 116 5.30 23.69 1.59
N MET A 117 5.59 23.88 2.89
CA MET A 117 4.61 23.72 3.97
C MET A 117 3.43 24.70 3.89
N PRO A 118 3.61 25.99 3.55
CA PRO A 118 2.46 26.90 3.38
C PRO A 118 1.46 26.41 2.33
N GLY A 119 1.94 25.86 1.21
CA GLY A 119 1.08 25.26 0.19
C GLY A 119 0.36 24.00 0.67
N VAL A 120 1.07 23.11 1.40
CA VAL A 120 0.48 21.89 1.98
C VAL A 120 -0.67 22.26 2.92
N ASN A 121 -0.44 23.22 3.83
CA ASN A 121 -1.45 23.66 4.78
C ASN A 121 -2.66 24.31 4.10
N ALA A 122 -2.45 25.15 3.08
CA ALA A 122 -3.53 25.78 2.32
C ALA A 122 -4.45 24.75 1.62
N VAL A 123 -3.87 23.68 1.05
CA VAL A 123 -4.67 22.60 0.44
C VAL A 123 -5.43 21.82 1.51
N LEU A 124 -4.81 21.53 2.65
CA LEU A 124 -5.44 20.82 3.76
C LEU A 124 -6.61 21.63 4.33
N GLU A 125 -6.45 22.94 4.50
CA GLU A 125 -7.51 23.86 4.94
C GLU A 125 -8.66 23.90 3.94
N LYS A 126 -8.38 23.99 2.64
CA LYS A 126 -9.39 23.94 1.57
C LYS A 126 -10.18 22.63 1.60
N MET A 127 -9.49 21.49 1.77
CA MET A 127 -10.13 20.17 1.91
C MET A 127 -11.04 20.13 3.14
N THR A 128 -10.57 20.65 4.26
CA THR A 128 -11.33 20.73 5.53
C THR A 128 -12.63 21.51 5.33
N GLY A 129 -12.55 22.72 4.82
CA GLY A 129 -13.73 23.55 4.58
C GLY A 129 -14.74 22.90 3.62
N PHE A 130 -14.26 22.26 2.55
CA PHE A 130 -15.14 21.56 1.62
C PHE A 130 -15.78 20.30 2.25
N ALA A 131 -15.00 19.50 2.98
CA ALA A 131 -15.51 18.32 3.68
C ALA A 131 -16.61 18.71 4.69
N ASP A 132 -16.42 19.79 5.44
CA ASP A 132 -17.43 20.29 6.40
C ASP A 132 -18.71 20.76 5.70
N LEU A 133 -18.61 21.43 4.55
CA LEU A 133 -19.78 21.82 3.76
C LEU A 133 -20.58 20.61 3.26
N VAL A 134 -19.91 19.56 2.78
CA VAL A 134 -20.57 18.33 2.33
C VAL A 134 -21.20 17.59 3.52
N ARG A 135 -20.44 17.40 4.60
CA ARG A 135 -20.88 16.66 5.80
C ARG A 135 -22.05 17.32 6.53
N SER A 136 -22.07 18.64 6.59
CA SER A 136 -23.18 19.41 7.20
C SER A 136 -24.40 19.51 6.28
N GLY A 137 -24.31 19.11 5.00
CA GLY A 137 -25.37 19.28 4.00
C GLY A 137 -25.53 20.73 3.51
N GLN A 138 -24.55 21.60 3.80
CA GLN A 138 -24.51 22.97 3.26
C GLN A 138 -24.08 22.98 1.79
N TRP A 139 -23.22 22.05 1.35
CA TRP A 139 -22.98 21.80 -0.06
C TRP A 139 -24.19 21.09 -0.67
N ARG A 140 -24.86 21.76 -1.59
CA ARG A 140 -26.08 21.28 -2.23
C ARG A 140 -25.84 21.01 -3.71
N GLY A 141 -26.47 19.94 -4.19
CA GLY A 141 -26.55 19.65 -5.62
C GLY A 141 -27.34 20.70 -6.40
N TYR A 142 -27.42 20.55 -7.70
CA TYR A 142 -28.09 21.46 -8.61
C TYR A 142 -29.57 21.73 -8.27
N THR A 143 -30.26 20.69 -7.82
CA THR A 143 -31.68 20.76 -7.40
C THR A 143 -31.89 21.35 -6.00
N GLY A 144 -30.83 21.71 -5.29
CA GLY A 144 -30.88 22.15 -3.90
C GLY A 144 -30.90 21.03 -2.85
N GLN A 145 -30.86 19.75 -3.24
CA GLN A 145 -30.73 18.62 -2.33
C GLN A 145 -29.32 18.54 -1.73
N PRO A 146 -29.20 18.10 -0.45
CA PRO A 146 -27.88 17.86 0.15
C PRO A 146 -27.23 16.63 -0.49
N ILE A 147 -25.90 16.65 -0.63
CA ILE A 147 -25.15 15.49 -1.10
C ILE A 147 -25.20 14.35 -0.06
N ARG A 148 -25.48 13.15 -0.54
CA ARG A 148 -25.52 11.90 0.23
C ARG A 148 -24.54 10.86 -0.31
N ASN A 149 -24.25 10.93 -1.59
CA ASN A 149 -23.41 9.97 -2.30
C ASN A 149 -22.16 10.64 -2.83
N ILE A 150 -21.02 10.09 -2.53
CA ILE A 150 -19.71 10.52 -3.03
C ILE A 150 -19.14 9.38 -3.89
N VAL A 151 -18.86 9.64 -5.15
CA VAL A 151 -18.25 8.69 -6.07
C VAL A 151 -16.88 9.20 -6.47
N ASN A 152 -15.83 8.54 -5.99
CA ASN A 152 -14.44 8.86 -6.37
C ASN A 152 -14.09 8.11 -7.66
N ILE A 153 -13.72 8.84 -8.70
CA ILE A 153 -13.28 8.29 -9.99
C ILE A 153 -11.77 8.52 -10.10
N GLY A 154 -11.00 7.44 -10.02
CA GLY A 154 -9.54 7.48 -10.08
C GLY A 154 -8.98 6.07 -10.23
N ILE A 155 -7.72 5.92 -10.60
CA ILE A 155 -7.08 4.61 -10.78
C ILE A 155 -5.69 4.59 -10.13
N GLY A 156 -5.21 3.39 -9.79
CA GLY A 156 -3.91 3.21 -9.14
C GLY A 156 -3.83 3.95 -7.80
N GLY A 157 -2.88 4.87 -7.64
CA GLY A 157 -2.72 5.63 -6.40
C GLY A 157 -3.90 6.55 -6.05
N SER A 158 -4.70 6.95 -7.04
CA SER A 158 -5.90 7.75 -6.83
C SER A 158 -7.13 6.92 -6.41
N ASP A 159 -6.98 5.60 -6.33
CA ASP A 159 -8.02 4.64 -5.94
C ASP A 159 -7.60 3.81 -4.71
N LEU A 160 -6.49 3.06 -4.81
CA LEU A 160 -6.12 2.03 -3.84
C LEU A 160 -5.95 2.56 -2.42
N GLY A 161 -5.27 3.70 -2.25
CA GLY A 161 -5.09 4.32 -0.93
C GLY A 161 -6.42 4.78 -0.33
N PRO A 162 -7.21 5.61 -1.03
CA PRO A 162 -8.54 6.02 -0.57
C PRO A 162 -9.49 4.86 -0.26
N VAL A 163 -9.60 3.84 -1.13
CA VAL A 163 -10.44 2.65 -0.87
C VAL A 163 -10.02 1.95 0.41
N MET A 164 -8.73 1.68 0.55
CA MET A 164 -8.18 0.99 1.72
C MET A 164 -8.44 1.78 3.00
N ALA A 165 -8.22 3.09 2.97
CA ALA A 165 -8.38 3.94 4.15
C ALA A 165 -9.86 4.16 4.54
N VAL A 166 -10.77 4.29 3.56
CA VAL A 166 -12.22 4.39 3.83
C VAL A 166 -12.75 3.10 4.46
N GLU A 167 -12.32 1.92 3.98
CA GLU A 167 -12.69 0.65 4.61
C GLU A 167 -12.06 0.51 6.00
N ALA A 168 -10.77 0.85 6.16
CA ALA A 168 -10.08 0.74 7.43
C ALA A 168 -10.68 1.64 8.52
N LEU A 169 -11.04 2.85 8.17
CA LEU A 169 -11.57 3.86 9.09
C LEU A 169 -13.10 3.99 9.07
N LYS A 170 -13.78 3.02 8.50
CA LYS A 170 -15.25 2.96 8.44
C LYS A 170 -15.96 3.10 9.80
N PRO A 171 -15.40 2.66 10.95
CA PRO A 171 -15.98 2.96 12.27
C PRO A 171 -16.11 4.46 12.58
N TYR A 172 -15.27 5.29 11.98
CA TYR A 172 -15.24 6.74 12.16
C TYR A 172 -16.04 7.51 11.11
N SER A 173 -16.63 6.81 10.13
CA SER A 173 -17.35 7.44 9.03
C SER A 173 -18.74 7.96 9.46
N GLN A 174 -19.17 9.03 8.80
CA GLN A 174 -20.54 9.54 8.90
C GLN A 174 -21.48 8.63 8.08
N ARG A 175 -22.31 7.83 8.78
CA ARG A 175 -23.05 6.70 8.20
C ARG A 175 -24.19 7.07 7.24
N ASN A 176 -24.63 8.31 7.21
CA ASN A 176 -25.60 8.80 6.24
C ASN A 176 -24.94 9.35 4.95
N LEU A 177 -23.63 9.21 4.81
CA LEU A 177 -22.89 9.44 3.58
C LEU A 177 -22.40 8.11 3.01
N THR A 178 -22.67 7.87 1.73
CA THR A 178 -22.18 6.71 0.99
C THR A 178 -20.94 7.12 0.18
N VAL A 179 -19.82 6.44 0.36
CA VAL A 179 -18.61 6.68 -0.45
C VAL A 179 -18.35 5.45 -1.31
N ARG A 180 -18.29 5.65 -2.62
CA ARG A 180 -18.00 4.62 -3.62
C ARG A 180 -16.78 5.00 -4.46
N PHE A 181 -16.18 4.01 -5.08
CA PHE A 181 -14.97 4.18 -5.88
C PHE A 181 -15.17 3.52 -7.24
N VAL A 182 -14.69 4.20 -8.29
CA VAL A 182 -14.71 3.70 -9.67
C VAL A 182 -13.31 3.86 -10.25
N SER A 183 -12.68 2.76 -10.62
CA SER A 183 -11.30 2.75 -11.11
C SER A 183 -11.14 2.03 -12.46
N ASN A 184 -11.82 0.90 -12.65
CA ASN A 184 -11.69 0.12 -13.87
C ASN A 184 -12.42 0.79 -15.05
N VAL A 185 -11.82 0.73 -16.24
CA VAL A 185 -12.46 1.18 -17.50
C VAL A 185 -13.55 0.24 -17.99
N ASP A 186 -13.68 -0.97 -17.41
CA ASP A 186 -14.84 -1.82 -17.62
C ASP A 186 -16.11 -1.08 -17.22
N GLY A 187 -17.02 -0.86 -18.18
CA GLY A 187 -18.27 -0.13 -17.97
C GLY A 187 -19.14 -0.69 -16.85
N THR A 188 -18.99 -1.98 -16.51
CA THR A 188 -19.66 -2.60 -15.37
C THR A 188 -19.36 -1.85 -14.08
N HIS A 189 -18.12 -1.35 -13.87
CA HIS A 189 -17.73 -0.70 -12.63
C HIS A 189 -18.52 0.59 -12.39
N ILE A 190 -18.61 1.48 -13.37
CA ILE A 190 -19.35 2.75 -13.21
C ILE A 190 -20.86 2.50 -13.16
N VAL A 191 -21.40 1.57 -13.96
CA VAL A 191 -22.82 1.24 -13.98
C VAL A 191 -23.29 0.66 -12.65
N GLU A 192 -22.56 -0.31 -12.09
CA GLU A 192 -22.93 -0.88 -10.78
C GLU A 192 -22.72 0.12 -9.63
N ALA A 193 -21.71 1.00 -9.74
CA ALA A 193 -21.48 2.03 -8.73
C ALA A 193 -22.57 3.12 -8.69
N THR A 194 -23.27 3.37 -9.80
CA THR A 194 -24.27 4.44 -9.91
C THR A 194 -25.72 3.93 -9.98
N ARG A 195 -25.94 2.62 -10.10
CA ARG A 195 -27.25 2.00 -10.39
C ARG A 195 -28.38 2.43 -9.45
N ASP A 196 -28.10 2.51 -8.17
CA ASP A 196 -29.06 2.80 -7.09
C ASP A 196 -28.90 4.21 -6.49
N LEU A 197 -28.10 5.09 -7.15
CA LEU A 197 -27.87 6.45 -6.68
C LEU A 197 -28.88 7.44 -7.25
N ASP A 198 -29.27 8.42 -6.44
CA ASP A 198 -29.97 9.60 -6.88
C ASP A 198 -28.96 10.63 -7.41
N ALA A 199 -29.10 11.02 -8.66
CA ALA A 199 -28.24 12.02 -9.31
C ALA A 199 -28.28 13.39 -8.58
N ALA A 200 -29.42 13.77 -8.03
CA ALA A 200 -29.61 15.03 -7.29
C ALA A 200 -28.79 15.10 -6.00
N GLU A 201 -28.43 13.94 -5.42
CA GLU A 201 -27.69 13.81 -4.16
C GLU A 201 -26.27 13.27 -4.36
N THR A 202 -25.77 13.14 -5.60
CA THR A 202 -24.48 12.50 -5.90
C THR A 202 -23.42 13.53 -6.27
N LEU A 203 -22.24 13.43 -5.62
CA LEU A 203 -21.03 14.20 -5.91
C LEU A 203 -19.96 13.27 -6.49
N PHE A 204 -19.39 13.65 -7.63
CA PHE A 204 -18.25 12.95 -8.23
C PHE A 204 -16.95 13.67 -7.92
N ILE A 205 -15.93 12.93 -7.47
CA ILE A 205 -14.56 13.40 -7.29
C ILE A 205 -13.72 12.79 -8.40
N VAL A 206 -13.27 13.59 -9.37
CA VAL A 206 -12.42 13.13 -10.48
C VAL A 206 -10.96 13.32 -10.07
N ALA A 207 -10.31 12.23 -9.74
CA ALA A 207 -8.94 12.20 -9.20
C ALA A 207 -7.94 11.73 -10.27
N SER A 208 -7.28 12.68 -10.93
CA SER A 208 -6.24 12.41 -11.94
C SER A 208 -5.22 13.54 -11.98
N LYS A 209 -3.93 13.21 -11.78
CA LYS A 209 -2.85 14.20 -11.74
C LYS A 209 -2.79 15.06 -13.01
N THR A 210 -2.84 14.43 -14.18
CA THR A 210 -2.77 15.08 -15.49
C THR A 210 -4.13 15.36 -16.11
N PHE A 211 -5.20 14.86 -15.51
CA PHE A 211 -6.56 14.90 -16.04
C PHE A 211 -6.71 14.34 -17.47
N THR A 212 -5.81 13.39 -17.83
CA THR A 212 -5.73 12.76 -19.16
C THR A 212 -5.65 11.23 -19.08
N THR A 213 -5.70 10.67 -17.87
CA THR A 213 -5.65 9.21 -17.68
C THR A 213 -6.89 8.58 -18.29
N GLN A 214 -6.71 7.70 -19.29
CA GLN A 214 -7.78 7.14 -20.11
C GLN A 214 -8.92 6.56 -19.28
N GLU A 215 -8.63 5.69 -18.33
CA GLU A 215 -9.62 5.02 -17.48
C GLU A 215 -10.43 6.04 -16.67
N THR A 216 -9.75 7.00 -16.06
CA THR A 216 -10.39 8.03 -15.23
C THR A 216 -11.28 8.93 -16.07
N MET A 217 -10.78 9.40 -17.23
CA MET A 217 -11.56 10.31 -18.07
C MET A 217 -12.74 9.62 -18.73
N THR A 218 -12.59 8.35 -19.16
CA THR A 218 -13.70 7.57 -19.71
C THR A 218 -14.82 7.41 -18.67
N ASN A 219 -14.49 7.04 -17.44
CA ASN A 219 -15.47 6.93 -16.36
C ASN A 219 -16.06 8.28 -15.95
N ALA A 220 -15.27 9.35 -15.95
CA ALA A 220 -15.75 10.70 -15.63
C ALA A 220 -16.74 11.23 -16.68
N GLU A 221 -16.48 11.03 -17.96
CA GLU A 221 -17.40 11.40 -19.04
C GLU A 221 -18.69 10.57 -18.98
N THR A 222 -18.60 9.27 -18.67
CA THR A 222 -19.77 8.42 -18.45
C THR A 222 -20.60 8.90 -17.25
N ALA A 223 -19.96 9.24 -16.13
CA ALA A 223 -20.63 9.81 -14.96
C ALA A 223 -21.29 11.15 -15.27
N LYS A 224 -20.64 12.02 -16.05
CA LYS A 224 -21.19 13.29 -16.51
C LYS A 224 -22.41 13.08 -17.41
N ALA A 225 -22.35 12.16 -18.37
CA ALA A 225 -23.49 11.84 -19.21
C ALA A 225 -24.68 11.30 -18.39
N TRP A 226 -24.42 10.38 -17.45
CA TRP A 226 -25.41 9.87 -16.51
C TRP A 226 -26.08 10.99 -15.68
N LEU A 227 -25.27 11.93 -15.13
CA LEU A 227 -25.80 13.07 -14.37
C LEU A 227 -26.69 13.96 -15.23
N LEU A 228 -26.24 14.32 -16.45
CA LEU A 228 -26.95 15.21 -17.34
C LEU A 228 -28.22 14.58 -17.91
N GLU A 229 -28.25 13.26 -18.13
CA GLU A 229 -29.47 12.53 -18.50
C GLU A 229 -30.55 12.67 -17.43
N LYS A 230 -30.16 12.65 -16.12
CA LYS A 230 -31.11 12.73 -15.01
C LYS A 230 -31.54 14.15 -14.64
N LEU A 231 -30.61 15.12 -14.73
CA LEU A 231 -30.86 16.49 -14.26
C LEU A 231 -31.20 17.48 -15.39
N GLY A 232 -30.92 17.15 -16.64
CA GLY A 232 -31.35 17.89 -17.82
C GLY A 232 -30.62 19.21 -18.09
N ASP A 233 -29.64 19.63 -17.27
CA ASP A 233 -28.99 20.93 -17.40
C ASP A 233 -27.46 20.81 -17.26
N PRO A 234 -26.65 21.28 -18.24
CA PRO A 234 -25.19 21.29 -18.16
C PRO A 234 -24.64 22.06 -16.93
N ALA A 235 -25.36 23.05 -16.38
CA ALA A 235 -24.95 23.76 -15.19
C ALA A 235 -24.88 22.89 -13.94
N ALA A 236 -25.50 21.70 -13.96
CA ALA A 236 -25.41 20.72 -12.87
C ALA A 236 -23.96 20.25 -12.61
N VAL A 237 -23.10 20.21 -13.63
CA VAL A 237 -21.69 19.79 -13.50
C VAL A 237 -20.96 20.60 -12.42
N ALA A 238 -21.15 21.91 -12.36
CA ALA A 238 -20.50 22.79 -11.38
C ALA A 238 -20.86 22.48 -9.91
N LYS A 239 -21.97 21.79 -9.66
CA LYS A 239 -22.45 21.45 -8.32
C LYS A 239 -22.20 19.99 -7.94
N HIS A 240 -21.98 19.12 -8.95
CA HIS A 240 -21.89 17.68 -8.77
C HIS A 240 -20.50 17.10 -9.10
N PHE A 241 -19.57 17.92 -9.59
CA PHE A 241 -18.21 17.48 -9.87
C PHE A 241 -17.18 18.37 -9.18
N VAL A 242 -16.18 17.72 -8.58
CA VAL A 242 -14.96 18.36 -8.09
C VAL A 242 -13.75 17.60 -8.64
N ALA A 243 -12.61 18.27 -8.75
CA ALA A 243 -11.40 17.67 -9.29
C ALA A 243 -10.28 17.62 -8.25
N VAL A 244 -9.53 16.51 -8.26
CA VAL A 244 -8.23 16.41 -7.60
C VAL A 244 -7.16 16.26 -8.69
N SER A 245 -6.47 17.35 -9.00
CA SER A 245 -5.60 17.42 -10.18
C SER A 245 -4.53 18.51 -10.05
N THR A 246 -3.55 18.48 -10.97
CA THR A 246 -2.58 19.58 -11.21
C THR A 246 -2.84 20.30 -12.53
N ALA A 247 -3.82 19.86 -13.32
CA ALA A 247 -4.09 20.26 -14.70
C ALA A 247 -5.32 21.18 -14.77
N ALA A 248 -5.16 22.46 -14.43
CA ALA A 248 -6.26 23.41 -14.33
C ALA A 248 -7.02 23.64 -15.66
N ALA A 249 -6.30 23.68 -16.80
CA ALA A 249 -6.91 23.90 -18.11
C ALA A 249 -7.85 22.75 -18.49
N GLU A 250 -7.42 21.51 -18.28
CA GLU A 250 -8.19 20.29 -18.58
C GLU A 250 -9.40 20.16 -17.64
N VAL A 251 -9.23 20.52 -16.37
CA VAL A 251 -10.32 20.55 -15.38
C VAL A 251 -11.41 21.56 -15.79
N GLN A 252 -11.00 22.76 -16.19
CA GLN A 252 -11.92 23.79 -16.66
C GLN A 252 -12.61 23.39 -17.98
N ALA A 253 -11.88 22.77 -18.91
CA ALA A 253 -12.44 22.26 -20.18
C ALA A 253 -13.49 21.17 -19.95
N PHE A 254 -13.37 20.35 -18.90
CA PHE A 254 -14.37 19.37 -18.51
C PHE A 254 -15.66 20.01 -17.99
N GLY A 255 -15.60 21.26 -17.51
CA GLY A 255 -16.73 22.01 -16.95
C GLY A 255 -16.73 22.10 -15.42
N ILE A 256 -15.65 21.74 -14.76
CA ILE A 256 -15.48 21.88 -13.31
C ILE A 256 -14.94 23.28 -13.01
N ASP A 257 -15.57 24.00 -12.07
CA ASP A 257 -15.07 25.27 -11.57
C ASP A 257 -13.72 25.06 -10.85
N LEU A 258 -12.72 25.87 -11.18
CA LEU A 258 -11.40 25.81 -10.55
C LEU A 258 -11.43 26.07 -9.03
N ALA A 259 -12.47 26.77 -8.53
CA ALA A 259 -12.71 26.85 -7.10
C ALA A 259 -12.93 25.49 -6.45
N ASN A 260 -13.46 24.52 -7.21
CA ASN A 260 -13.72 23.14 -6.80
C ASN A 260 -12.59 22.17 -7.20
N MET A 261 -11.42 22.69 -7.56
CA MET A 261 -10.23 21.91 -7.85
C MET A 261 -9.30 21.89 -6.63
N PHE A 262 -8.85 20.68 -6.22
CA PHE A 262 -7.91 20.46 -5.15
C PHE A 262 -6.57 20.04 -5.74
N GLY A 263 -5.55 20.87 -5.54
CA GLY A 263 -4.21 20.66 -6.07
C GLY A 263 -3.34 19.74 -5.20
N PHE A 264 -2.31 19.21 -5.79
CA PHE A 264 -1.18 18.57 -5.12
C PHE A 264 0.06 18.73 -6.00
N TRP A 265 1.21 18.13 -5.64
CA TRP A 265 2.49 18.48 -6.25
C TRP A 265 3.09 17.31 -7.03
N ASP A 266 4.02 17.61 -7.92
CA ASP A 266 4.73 16.62 -8.73
C ASP A 266 5.64 15.70 -7.89
N TRP A 267 6.08 16.18 -6.72
CA TRP A 267 6.85 15.42 -5.74
C TRP A 267 6.00 14.42 -4.92
N VAL A 268 4.70 14.35 -5.15
CA VAL A 268 3.81 13.31 -4.60
C VAL A 268 3.72 12.17 -5.61
N GLY A 269 4.29 11.02 -5.28
CA GLY A 269 4.08 9.78 -6.03
C GLY A 269 2.65 9.25 -5.85
N GLY A 270 2.04 8.68 -6.93
CA GLY A 270 0.65 8.21 -6.88
C GLY A 270 0.38 7.23 -5.74
N ARG A 271 1.21 6.20 -5.57
CA ARG A 271 1.07 5.18 -4.51
C ARG A 271 1.37 5.67 -3.09
N TYR A 272 1.86 6.91 -2.94
CA TYR A 272 2.12 7.60 -1.67
C TYR A 272 1.21 8.82 -1.48
N SER A 273 0.12 8.95 -2.26
CA SER A 273 -0.68 10.17 -2.33
C SER A 273 -1.86 10.23 -1.35
N LEU A 274 -2.14 9.17 -0.59
CA LEU A 274 -3.28 9.10 0.34
C LEU A 274 -3.40 10.33 1.25
N THR A 275 -2.29 10.85 1.73
CA THR A 275 -2.23 12.01 2.64
C THR A 275 -2.30 13.38 1.95
N SER A 276 -2.39 13.41 0.60
CA SER A 276 -2.61 14.62 -0.21
C SER A 276 -4.11 14.90 -0.43
N ALA A 277 -4.43 15.79 -1.38
CA ALA A 277 -5.80 16.01 -1.83
C ALA A 277 -6.48 14.73 -2.36
N ILE A 278 -5.74 13.72 -2.76
CA ILE A 278 -6.25 12.38 -3.11
C ILE A 278 -7.05 11.75 -1.95
N GLY A 279 -6.75 12.11 -0.70
CA GLY A 279 -7.51 11.69 0.48
C GLY A 279 -8.84 12.42 0.70
N LEU A 280 -9.27 13.30 -0.19
CA LEU A 280 -10.53 14.06 -0.04
C LEU A 280 -11.76 13.17 0.21
N PRO A 281 -11.99 12.05 -0.50
CA PRO A 281 -13.13 11.17 -0.22
C PRO A 281 -13.06 10.56 1.20
N LEU A 282 -11.85 10.26 1.69
CA LEU A 282 -11.65 9.82 3.07
C LEU A 282 -11.98 10.92 4.07
N MET A 283 -11.48 12.15 3.85
CA MET A 283 -11.78 13.28 4.75
C MET A 283 -13.28 13.55 4.82
N ILE A 284 -14.00 13.47 3.71
CA ILE A 284 -15.46 13.58 3.69
C ILE A 284 -16.09 12.43 4.51
N ALA A 285 -15.62 11.21 4.36
CA ALA A 285 -16.14 10.05 5.07
C ALA A 285 -15.99 10.16 6.59
N ILE A 286 -14.75 10.37 7.07
CA ILE A 286 -14.42 10.28 8.51
C ILE A 286 -14.39 11.63 9.24
N GLY A 287 -14.46 12.73 8.51
CA GLY A 287 -14.36 14.11 9.00
C GLY A 287 -12.92 14.62 9.09
N PRO A 288 -12.75 15.95 9.03
CA PRO A 288 -11.42 16.58 9.09
C PRO A 288 -10.64 16.23 10.37
N GLU A 289 -11.30 16.20 11.52
CA GLU A 289 -10.65 15.87 12.78
C GLU A 289 -9.97 14.48 12.73
N ASN A 290 -10.69 13.43 12.33
CA ASN A 290 -10.11 12.10 12.22
C ASN A 290 -9.06 11.99 11.11
N PHE A 291 -9.20 12.75 10.02
CA PHE A 291 -8.18 12.84 8.98
C PHE A 291 -6.89 13.46 9.54
N ILE A 292 -6.97 14.52 10.32
CA ILE A 292 -5.81 15.12 10.99
C ILE A 292 -5.16 14.14 11.96
N ARG A 293 -5.95 13.44 12.79
CA ARG A 293 -5.45 12.39 13.70
C ARG A 293 -4.71 11.28 12.93
N MET A 294 -5.21 10.90 11.75
CA MET A 294 -4.50 9.98 10.87
C MET A 294 -3.14 10.56 10.44
N LEU A 295 -3.09 11.84 10.02
CA LEU A 295 -1.83 12.49 9.65
C LEU A 295 -0.86 12.58 10.83
N GLU A 296 -1.34 12.75 12.06
CA GLU A 296 -0.53 12.72 13.28
C GLU A 296 0.11 11.35 13.47
N GLY A 297 -0.64 10.27 13.27
CA GLY A 297 -0.08 8.91 13.32
C GLY A 297 1.01 8.67 12.27
N PHE A 298 0.78 9.11 11.02
CA PHE A 298 1.82 9.09 9.99
C PHE A 298 3.07 9.87 10.44
N HIS A 299 2.89 11.08 10.95
CA HIS A 299 3.99 11.93 11.40
C HIS A 299 4.80 11.31 12.54
N GLU A 300 4.14 10.65 13.47
CA GLU A 300 4.81 9.97 14.58
C GLU A 300 5.73 8.85 14.09
N MET A 301 5.26 8.04 13.13
CA MET A 301 6.09 6.99 12.51
C MET A 301 7.20 7.58 11.63
N ASP A 302 6.96 8.72 10.94
CA ASP A 302 8.00 9.45 10.20
C ASP A 302 9.13 9.90 11.11
N ARG A 303 8.80 10.46 12.29
CA ARG A 303 9.79 10.85 13.28
C ARG A 303 10.56 9.64 13.83
N HIS A 304 9.83 8.57 14.17
CA HIS A 304 10.47 7.33 14.62
C HIS A 304 11.47 6.80 13.55
N PHE A 305 11.09 6.80 12.29
CA PHE A 305 11.96 6.37 11.20
C PHE A 305 13.19 7.26 11.06
N ALA A 306 13.02 8.58 11.16
CA ALA A 306 14.10 9.55 11.01
C ALA A 306 15.08 9.57 12.20
N GLU A 307 14.59 9.39 13.42
CA GLU A 307 15.35 9.66 14.65
C GLU A 307 15.87 8.40 15.34
N ALA A 308 15.11 7.29 15.31
CA ALA A 308 15.47 6.09 16.05
C ALA A 308 16.77 5.45 15.52
N PRO A 309 17.61 4.89 16.41
CA PRO A 309 18.72 4.06 15.99
C PRO A 309 18.21 2.81 15.25
N PHE A 310 18.97 2.32 14.27
CA PHE A 310 18.47 1.29 13.35
C PHE A 310 18.06 -0.02 14.03
N GLU A 311 18.71 -0.37 15.11
CA GLU A 311 18.40 -1.55 15.94
C GLU A 311 17.07 -1.44 16.70
N ARG A 312 16.51 -0.24 16.79
CA ARG A 312 15.22 0.05 17.44
C ARG A 312 14.19 0.67 16.48
N ASN A 313 14.44 0.62 15.19
CA ASN A 313 13.64 1.26 14.16
C ASN A 313 12.73 0.20 13.48
N LEU A 314 11.43 0.24 13.75
CA LEU A 314 10.48 -0.76 13.27
C LEU A 314 10.51 -0.97 11.75
N PRO A 315 10.37 0.10 10.93
CA PRO A 315 10.48 0.00 9.48
C PRO A 315 11.78 -0.65 9.01
N VAL A 316 12.91 -0.30 9.65
CA VAL A 316 14.24 -0.82 9.29
C VAL A 316 14.34 -2.31 9.62
N ILE A 317 13.88 -2.74 10.81
CA ILE A 317 13.89 -4.15 11.21
C ILE A 317 13.08 -4.99 10.22
N LEU A 318 11.86 -4.58 9.88
CA LEU A 318 11.03 -5.30 8.90
C LEU A 318 11.66 -5.31 7.50
N ALA A 319 12.29 -4.22 7.08
CA ALA A 319 13.00 -4.15 5.82
C ALA A 319 14.16 -5.15 5.76
N LEU A 320 14.96 -5.20 6.82
CA LEU A 320 16.12 -6.09 6.94
C LEU A 320 15.70 -7.57 6.96
N LEU A 321 14.63 -7.91 7.67
CA LEU A 321 14.07 -9.27 7.66
C LEU A 321 13.52 -9.64 6.28
N GLY A 322 12.89 -8.72 5.56
CA GLY A 322 12.47 -8.94 4.17
C GLY A 322 13.66 -9.22 3.25
N ILE A 323 14.77 -8.48 3.38
CA ILE A 323 16.02 -8.72 2.66
C ILE A 323 16.61 -10.08 3.04
N TRP A 324 16.60 -10.43 4.33
CA TRP A 324 17.08 -11.72 4.83
C TRP A 324 16.42 -12.89 4.12
N TYR A 325 15.09 -12.91 4.09
CA TYR A 325 14.37 -14.01 3.47
C TYR A 325 14.42 -13.98 1.94
N GLY A 326 14.27 -12.82 1.33
CA GLY A 326 14.30 -12.71 -0.14
C GLY A 326 15.66 -13.05 -0.73
N ASN A 327 16.71 -12.48 -0.16
CA ASN A 327 18.04 -12.57 -0.78
C ASN A 327 18.88 -13.76 -0.31
N PHE A 328 18.61 -14.32 0.88
CA PHE A 328 19.45 -15.40 1.43
C PHE A 328 18.70 -16.72 1.63
N PHE A 329 17.37 -16.69 1.70
CA PHE A 329 16.53 -17.89 1.81
C PHE A 329 15.67 -18.15 0.57
N GLY A 330 15.66 -17.24 -0.41
CA GLY A 330 14.97 -17.42 -1.68
C GLY A 330 13.45 -17.24 -1.59
N ALA A 331 12.95 -16.53 -0.58
CA ALA A 331 11.54 -16.18 -0.50
C ALA A 331 11.18 -15.15 -1.58
N GLN A 332 10.26 -15.51 -2.48
CA GLN A 332 9.85 -14.66 -3.61
C GLN A 332 8.58 -13.84 -3.31
N SER A 333 7.91 -14.14 -2.21
CA SER A 333 6.69 -13.44 -1.81
C SER A 333 6.65 -13.18 -0.32
N THR A 334 5.83 -12.21 0.09
CA THR A 334 5.51 -11.90 1.49
C THR A 334 3.99 -11.80 1.63
N ALA A 335 3.43 -12.46 2.64
CA ALA A 335 1.99 -12.38 2.92
C ALA A 335 1.70 -11.34 4.01
N LEU A 336 0.76 -10.43 3.76
CA LEU A 336 0.21 -9.49 4.74
C LEU A 336 -1.14 -10.03 5.22
N LEU A 337 -1.22 -10.38 6.48
CA LEU A 337 -2.32 -11.14 7.07
C LEU A 337 -2.97 -10.35 8.24
N PRO A 338 -3.80 -9.35 7.94
CA PRO A 338 -4.50 -8.60 8.97
C PRO A 338 -5.62 -9.43 9.58
N TYR A 339 -5.66 -9.55 10.90
CA TYR A 339 -6.77 -10.16 11.66
C TYR A 339 -7.73 -9.06 12.11
N ASP A 340 -8.18 -8.29 11.13
CA ASP A 340 -9.22 -7.28 11.25
C ASP A 340 -9.90 -7.09 9.88
N GLN A 341 -11.22 -7.22 9.83
CA GLN A 341 -11.98 -7.13 8.58
C GLN A 341 -11.88 -5.73 7.94
N TYR A 342 -11.73 -4.68 8.73
CA TYR A 342 -11.54 -3.32 8.22
C TYR A 342 -10.25 -3.15 7.42
N LEU A 343 -9.25 -4.01 7.62
CA LEU A 343 -8.01 -4.01 6.84
C LEU A 343 -8.06 -4.92 5.60
N ALA A 344 -9.24 -5.31 5.12
CA ALA A 344 -9.39 -6.21 3.97
C ALA A 344 -8.69 -5.72 2.70
N ARG A 345 -8.52 -4.42 2.52
CA ARG A 345 -7.84 -3.82 1.36
C ARG A 345 -6.36 -3.51 1.60
N PHE A 346 -5.82 -3.82 2.77
CA PHE A 346 -4.45 -3.47 3.15
C PHE A 346 -3.40 -4.14 2.26
N ALA A 347 -3.49 -5.45 2.05
CA ALA A 347 -2.58 -6.17 1.15
C ALA A 347 -2.66 -5.64 -0.30
N ALA A 348 -3.86 -5.38 -0.80
CA ALA A 348 -4.06 -4.83 -2.15
C ALA A 348 -3.43 -3.43 -2.33
N TYR A 349 -3.47 -2.59 -1.31
CA TYR A 349 -2.78 -1.29 -1.34
C TYR A 349 -1.26 -1.48 -1.41
N PHE A 350 -0.69 -2.35 -0.60
CA PHE A 350 0.76 -2.59 -0.58
C PHE A 350 1.26 -3.47 -1.74
N GLN A 351 0.37 -4.12 -2.51
CA GLN A 351 0.74 -4.64 -3.83
C GLN A 351 1.30 -3.52 -4.70
N GLN A 352 0.58 -2.41 -4.84
CA GLN A 352 1.12 -1.26 -5.56
C GLN A 352 2.28 -0.61 -4.78
N GLY A 353 2.12 -0.39 -3.48
CA GLY A 353 3.12 0.27 -2.64
C GLY A 353 4.51 -0.35 -2.76
N ASP A 354 4.64 -1.67 -2.62
CA ASP A 354 5.92 -2.38 -2.65
C ASP A 354 6.33 -2.81 -4.06
N MET A 355 5.43 -3.49 -4.81
CA MET A 355 5.78 -4.10 -6.09
C MET A 355 6.09 -3.05 -7.17
N GLU A 356 5.37 -1.93 -7.21
CA GLU A 356 5.68 -0.83 -8.13
C GLU A 356 6.93 -0.06 -7.71
N SER A 357 7.22 0.04 -6.40
CA SER A 357 8.40 0.72 -5.89
C SER A 357 9.66 -0.12 -6.07
N ASN A 358 9.65 -1.35 -5.60
CA ASN A 358 10.83 -2.19 -5.48
C ASN A 358 10.93 -3.31 -6.52
N GLY A 359 9.90 -3.50 -7.35
CA GLY A 359 9.93 -4.41 -8.50
C GLY A 359 10.83 -3.88 -9.62
N LYS A 360 12.12 -3.68 -9.33
CA LYS A 360 13.12 -3.04 -10.22
C LYS A 360 14.28 -3.98 -10.48
N ARG A 361 14.70 -4.07 -11.73
CA ARG A 361 15.83 -4.91 -12.16
C ARG A 361 17.13 -4.12 -12.46
N VAL A 362 17.12 -2.81 -12.25
CA VAL A 362 18.25 -1.93 -12.59
C VAL A 362 18.63 -1.09 -11.39
N THR A 363 19.92 -1.06 -11.05
CA THR A 363 20.46 -0.20 -9.99
C THR A 363 20.47 1.27 -10.39
N LYS A 364 20.59 2.18 -9.41
CA LYS A 364 20.78 3.63 -9.66
C LYS A 364 21.94 3.93 -10.61
N ASN A 365 22.91 3.01 -10.76
CA ASN A 365 24.04 3.13 -11.69
C ASN A 365 23.77 2.55 -13.08
N GLY A 366 22.53 2.20 -13.42
CA GLY A 366 22.14 1.68 -14.74
C GLY A 366 22.55 0.22 -15.00
N LYS A 367 22.96 -0.55 -13.98
CA LYS A 367 23.36 -1.95 -14.14
C LYS A 367 22.24 -2.88 -13.71
N VAL A 368 22.06 -4.00 -14.43
CA VAL A 368 21.15 -5.06 -14.02
C VAL A 368 21.60 -5.63 -12.66
N VAL A 369 20.65 -5.82 -11.74
CA VAL A 369 20.90 -6.42 -10.43
C VAL A 369 21.22 -7.91 -10.57
N THR A 370 21.97 -8.44 -9.62
CA THR A 370 22.37 -9.86 -9.53
C THR A 370 21.83 -10.50 -8.26
N TYR A 371 20.84 -9.87 -7.66
CA TYR A 371 20.14 -10.26 -6.44
C TYR A 371 18.65 -9.96 -6.60
N GLU A 372 17.81 -10.56 -5.76
CA GLU A 372 16.37 -10.31 -5.76
C GLU A 372 16.07 -8.91 -5.22
N THR A 373 15.01 -8.31 -5.73
CA THR A 373 14.45 -7.04 -5.26
C THR A 373 13.01 -7.25 -4.80
N GLY A 374 12.10 -6.29 -4.95
CA GLY A 374 10.74 -6.32 -4.41
C GLY A 374 10.03 -7.68 -4.50
N PRO A 375 9.52 -8.20 -3.37
CA PRO A 375 8.78 -9.46 -3.34
C PRO A 375 7.39 -9.31 -3.98
N VAL A 376 6.75 -10.42 -4.35
CA VAL A 376 5.31 -10.45 -4.60
C VAL A 376 4.58 -10.27 -3.27
N VAL A 377 3.80 -9.20 -3.14
CA VAL A 377 2.99 -8.92 -1.95
C VAL A 377 1.56 -9.41 -2.17
N TRP A 378 1.02 -10.15 -1.21
CA TRP A 378 -0.35 -10.65 -1.25
C TRP A 378 -0.87 -10.91 0.16
N GLY A 379 -2.14 -11.22 0.30
CA GLY A 379 -2.74 -11.55 1.59
C GLY A 379 -4.23 -11.28 1.64
N GLU A 380 -4.85 -11.81 2.67
CA GLU A 380 -6.27 -11.68 2.98
C GLU A 380 -6.45 -11.57 4.50
N PRO A 381 -7.56 -11.02 4.98
CA PRO A 381 -7.86 -11.04 6.41
C PRO A 381 -7.91 -12.45 7.00
N GLY A 382 -7.36 -12.62 8.19
CA GLY A 382 -7.73 -13.75 9.05
C GLY A 382 -9.17 -13.54 9.57
N THR A 383 -9.97 -14.60 9.70
CA THR A 383 -9.63 -16.01 9.52
C THR A 383 -9.84 -16.54 8.08
N ASN A 384 -10.38 -15.71 7.17
CA ASN A 384 -10.70 -16.12 5.79
C ASN A 384 -9.48 -16.73 5.09
N GLY A 385 -8.31 -16.11 5.18
CA GLY A 385 -7.07 -16.62 4.60
C GLY A 385 -6.72 -18.04 5.02
N GLN A 386 -7.05 -18.42 6.28
CA GLN A 386 -6.81 -19.79 6.78
C GLN A 386 -7.55 -20.86 5.96
N HIS A 387 -8.73 -20.51 5.42
CA HIS A 387 -9.56 -21.40 4.62
C HIS A 387 -9.29 -21.28 3.11
N ALA A 388 -8.34 -20.43 2.70
CA ALA A 388 -8.00 -20.19 1.30
C ALA A 388 -6.60 -20.73 0.92
N PHE A 389 -5.56 -20.35 1.67
CA PHE A 389 -4.18 -20.60 1.24
C PHE A 389 -3.20 -21.03 2.35
N TYR A 390 -3.63 -21.19 3.58
CA TYR A 390 -2.72 -21.56 4.68
C TYR A 390 -2.16 -22.97 4.52
N GLN A 391 -2.82 -23.87 3.78
CA GLN A 391 -2.25 -25.15 3.39
C GLN A 391 -0.87 -24.98 2.73
N LEU A 392 -0.74 -24.00 1.80
CA LEU A 392 0.53 -23.71 1.14
C LEU A 392 1.57 -23.17 2.13
N ILE A 393 1.17 -22.27 3.03
CA ILE A 393 2.09 -21.64 3.98
C ILE A 393 2.63 -22.69 4.96
N HIS A 394 1.76 -23.54 5.51
CA HIS A 394 2.15 -24.56 6.49
C HIS A 394 2.96 -25.71 5.89
N GLN A 395 2.46 -26.34 4.84
CA GLN A 395 3.00 -27.61 4.32
C GLN A 395 3.52 -27.54 2.88
N GLY A 396 3.40 -26.37 2.22
CA GLY A 396 3.89 -26.21 0.86
C GLY A 396 5.41 -26.12 0.78
N THR A 397 5.93 -26.19 -0.44
CA THR A 397 7.37 -26.17 -0.75
C THR A 397 7.95 -24.75 -0.81
N LYS A 398 7.14 -23.71 -0.66
CA LYS A 398 7.56 -22.30 -0.71
C LYS A 398 7.81 -21.76 0.69
N LEU A 399 8.88 -21.01 0.86
CA LEU A 399 9.08 -20.19 2.05
C LEU A 399 8.38 -18.84 1.85
N ILE A 400 7.41 -18.55 2.70
CA ILE A 400 6.60 -17.34 2.63
C ILE A 400 6.65 -16.64 3.99
N PRO A 401 7.47 -15.60 4.15
CA PRO A 401 7.40 -14.73 5.33
C PRO A 401 6.03 -14.09 5.44
N CYS A 402 5.48 -14.06 6.65
CA CYS A 402 4.14 -13.54 6.90
C CYS A 402 4.17 -12.44 7.95
N ASP A 403 3.49 -11.32 7.67
CA ASP A 403 3.24 -10.26 8.63
C ASP A 403 1.81 -10.40 9.15
N PHE A 404 1.66 -10.77 10.41
CA PHE A 404 0.39 -10.85 11.12
C PHE A 404 0.10 -9.52 11.79
N ILE A 405 -1.05 -8.92 11.49
CA ILE A 405 -1.45 -7.61 12.03
C ILE A 405 -2.75 -7.78 12.82
N GLY A 406 -2.76 -7.36 14.08
CA GLY A 406 -3.92 -7.53 14.95
C GLY A 406 -4.09 -6.40 15.96
N PHE A 407 -5.24 -6.41 16.64
CA PHE A 407 -5.60 -5.39 17.63
C PHE A 407 -6.16 -6.06 18.90
N CYS A 408 -5.81 -5.51 20.07
CA CYS A 408 -6.30 -6.01 21.35
C CYS A 408 -7.80 -5.76 21.54
N ARG A 409 -8.36 -4.72 20.89
CA ARG A 409 -9.75 -4.31 21.02
C ARG A 409 -10.43 -4.20 19.65
N SER A 410 -11.64 -4.76 19.55
CA SER A 410 -12.50 -4.60 18.38
C SER A 410 -13.35 -3.32 18.47
N HIS A 411 -13.72 -2.77 17.31
CA HIS A 411 -14.77 -1.75 17.20
C HIS A 411 -16.18 -2.32 17.41
N ASN A 412 -16.35 -3.64 17.23
CA ASN A 412 -17.62 -4.32 17.29
C ASN A 412 -17.52 -5.48 18.30
N PRO A 413 -17.70 -5.21 19.61
CA PRO A 413 -17.59 -6.23 20.64
C PRO A 413 -18.88 -7.08 20.66
N VAL A 414 -18.96 -8.10 19.78
CA VAL A 414 -20.08 -9.02 19.66
C VAL A 414 -19.71 -10.36 20.30
N GLY A 415 -20.33 -10.70 21.43
CA GLY A 415 -20.08 -11.96 22.14
C GLY A 415 -18.57 -12.27 22.30
N ASP A 416 -18.16 -13.47 21.94
CA ASP A 416 -16.77 -13.94 22.00
C ASP A 416 -16.03 -13.90 20.64
N HIS A 417 -16.58 -13.21 19.63
CA HIS A 417 -16.01 -13.16 18.28
C HIS A 417 -14.56 -12.69 18.27
N HIS A 418 -14.26 -11.62 19.02
CA HIS A 418 -12.91 -11.06 19.05
C HIS A 418 -11.91 -12.01 19.73
N ALA A 419 -12.31 -12.66 20.81
CA ALA A 419 -11.46 -13.67 21.48
C ALA A 419 -11.17 -14.86 20.54
N LYS A 420 -12.16 -15.34 19.80
CA LYS A 420 -11.98 -16.38 18.77
C LYS A 420 -11.05 -15.94 17.64
N LEU A 421 -11.19 -14.70 17.16
CA LEU A 421 -10.30 -14.14 16.13
C LEU A 421 -8.87 -14.11 16.63
N MET A 422 -8.64 -13.56 17.83
CA MET A 422 -7.29 -13.41 18.40
C MET A 422 -6.69 -14.75 18.83
N SER A 423 -7.48 -15.74 19.24
CA SER A 423 -6.97 -17.08 19.50
C SER A 423 -6.39 -17.71 18.23
N ASN A 424 -7.06 -17.52 17.07
CA ASN A 424 -6.53 -17.95 15.78
C ASN A 424 -5.27 -17.17 15.38
N PHE A 425 -5.26 -15.85 15.60
CA PHE A 425 -4.10 -14.99 15.35
C PHE A 425 -2.83 -15.51 16.05
N PHE A 426 -2.93 -15.80 17.35
CA PHE A 426 -1.80 -16.33 18.11
C PHE A 426 -1.46 -17.78 17.74
N ALA A 427 -2.46 -18.64 17.62
CA ALA A 427 -2.27 -20.05 17.28
C ALA A 427 -1.59 -20.24 15.91
N GLN A 428 -1.94 -19.43 14.90
CA GLN A 428 -1.33 -19.57 13.59
C GLN A 428 0.15 -19.19 13.59
N THR A 429 0.56 -18.13 14.28
CA THR A 429 1.98 -17.78 14.38
C THR A 429 2.78 -18.83 15.13
N GLU A 430 2.20 -19.46 16.16
CA GLU A 430 2.80 -20.56 16.92
C GLU A 430 2.94 -21.82 16.04
N ALA A 431 1.86 -22.23 15.38
CA ALA A 431 1.85 -23.40 14.52
C ALA A 431 2.80 -23.27 13.32
N LEU A 432 2.91 -22.09 12.72
CA LEU A 432 3.86 -21.80 11.64
C LEU A 432 5.31 -21.89 12.12
N ALA A 433 5.60 -21.39 13.31
CA ALA A 433 6.95 -21.42 13.88
C ALA A 433 7.39 -22.82 14.26
N PHE A 434 6.57 -23.55 15.00
CA PHE A 434 6.97 -24.81 15.63
C PHE A 434 6.54 -26.06 14.88
N GLY A 435 5.49 -25.98 14.06
CA GLY A 435 4.98 -27.13 13.32
C GLY A 435 4.53 -28.27 14.21
N LYS A 436 4.50 -29.49 13.66
CA LYS A 436 4.20 -30.75 14.35
C LYS A 436 5.08 -31.86 13.77
N THR A 437 5.89 -32.51 14.61
CA THR A 437 6.83 -33.53 14.18
C THR A 437 6.13 -34.85 13.88
N ALA A 438 6.81 -35.74 13.18
CA ALA A 438 6.33 -37.10 12.93
C ALA A 438 6.13 -37.90 14.25
N ASP A 439 7.00 -37.70 15.24
CA ASP A 439 6.90 -38.35 16.53
C ASP A 439 5.71 -37.84 17.37
N GLU A 440 5.45 -36.54 17.33
CA GLU A 440 4.23 -35.97 17.92
C GLU A 440 2.96 -36.53 17.26
N CYS A 441 2.97 -36.71 15.93
CA CYS A 441 1.87 -37.39 15.22
C CYS A 441 1.68 -38.85 15.67
N ARG A 442 2.78 -39.62 15.83
CA ARG A 442 2.72 -41.01 16.31
C ARG A 442 2.20 -41.09 17.74
N ALA A 443 2.68 -40.20 18.62
CA ALA A 443 2.24 -40.13 20.01
C ALA A 443 0.73 -39.85 20.14
N GLU A 444 0.15 -39.12 19.17
CA GLU A 444 -1.31 -38.91 19.08
C GLU A 444 -2.09 -40.07 18.43
N GLY A 445 -1.43 -41.15 18.08
CA GLY A 445 -2.08 -42.32 17.48
C GLY A 445 -2.40 -42.17 15.99
N VAL A 446 -1.74 -41.24 15.27
CA VAL A 446 -1.90 -41.14 13.83
C VAL A 446 -1.41 -42.38 13.14
N PRO A 447 -2.21 -43.06 12.27
CA PRO A 447 -1.77 -44.21 11.51
C PRO A 447 -0.50 -43.92 10.69
N GLU A 448 0.49 -44.82 10.68
CA GLU A 448 1.81 -44.57 10.09
C GLU A 448 1.74 -44.06 8.64
N LYS A 449 0.82 -44.60 7.82
CA LYS A 449 0.59 -44.13 6.44
C LYS A 449 0.16 -42.66 6.33
N LEU A 450 -0.37 -42.10 7.40
CA LEU A 450 -0.83 -40.68 7.44
C LEU A 450 0.17 -39.75 8.13
N VAL A 451 1.17 -40.31 8.85
CA VAL A 451 2.17 -39.49 9.57
C VAL A 451 2.86 -38.49 8.64
N PRO A 452 3.35 -38.85 7.43
CA PRO A 452 3.98 -37.86 6.53
C PRO A 452 3.04 -36.74 6.11
N HIS A 453 1.74 -37.01 6.00
CA HIS A 453 0.71 -36.01 5.58
C HIS A 453 0.25 -35.11 6.74
N LYS A 454 0.40 -35.55 7.98
CA LYS A 454 0.02 -34.82 9.19
C LYS A 454 1.20 -34.17 9.92
N THR A 455 2.39 -34.31 9.40
CA THR A 455 3.59 -33.61 9.85
C THR A 455 3.60 -32.20 9.29
N PHE A 456 3.87 -31.22 10.15
CA PHE A 456 4.02 -29.82 9.79
C PHE A 456 5.49 -29.44 10.00
N PRO A 457 6.21 -29.01 8.97
CA PRO A 457 7.66 -28.76 9.09
C PRO A 457 8.02 -27.64 10.07
N GLY A 458 7.11 -26.71 10.36
CA GLY A 458 7.45 -25.52 11.13
C GLY A 458 8.44 -24.62 10.38
N ASN A 459 9.20 -23.81 11.12
CA ASN A 459 10.20 -22.87 10.57
C ASN A 459 9.64 -21.93 9.49
N ARG A 460 8.37 -21.59 9.59
CA ARG A 460 7.69 -20.60 8.74
C ARG A 460 7.76 -19.26 9.43
N PRO A 461 8.53 -18.30 8.90
CA PRO A 461 8.81 -17.05 9.60
C PRO A 461 7.58 -16.15 9.66
N THR A 462 7.37 -15.56 10.84
CA THR A 462 6.31 -14.58 11.03
C THR A 462 6.80 -13.37 11.79
N ASN A 463 6.32 -12.19 11.40
CA ASN A 463 6.31 -10.99 12.23
C ASN A 463 4.90 -10.79 12.76
N THR A 464 4.77 -10.31 13.99
CA THR A 464 3.49 -9.95 14.59
C THR A 464 3.48 -8.47 14.93
N LEU A 465 2.57 -7.74 14.32
CA LEU A 465 2.28 -6.34 14.62
C LEU A 465 0.99 -6.29 15.44
N LEU A 466 1.06 -5.83 16.67
CA LEU A 466 -0.08 -5.76 17.59
C LEU A 466 -0.22 -4.34 18.13
N ALA A 467 -1.42 -3.76 18.03
CA ALA A 467 -1.75 -2.49 18.65
C ALA A 467 -3.01 -2.62 19.52
N GLU A 468 -3.30 -1.60 20.31
CA GLU A 468 -4.48 -1.63 21.19
C GLU A 468 -5.78 -1.68 20.38
N LYS A 469 -5.94 -0.78 19.40
CA LYS A 469 -7.15 -0.65 18.58
C LYS A 469 -6.83 0.00 17.24
N LEU A 470 -7.61 -0.32 16.20
CA LEU A 470 -7.54 0.38 14.91
C LEU A 470 -8.15 1.78 15.06
N THR A 471 -7.33 2.79 15.17
CA THR A 471 -7.72 4.21 15.22
C THR A 471 -7.15 4.95 14.01
N PRO A 472 -7.55 6.19 13.73
CA PRO A 472 -6.91 6.99 12.70
C PRO A 472 -5.39 7.07 12.88
N GLU A 473 -4.90 7.25 14.11
CA GLU A 473 -3.48 7.36 14.42
C GLU A 473 -2.74 6.03 14.17
N THR A 474 -3.24 4.91 14.74
CA THR A 474 -2.59 3.61 14.55
C THR A 474 -2.62 3.15 13.10
N PHE A 475 -3.68 3.51 12.36
CA PHE A 475 -3.74 3.29 10.92
C PHE A 475 -2.68 4.10 10.17
N GLY A 476 -2.53 5.39 10.48
CA GLY A 476 -1.51 6.25 9.89
C GLY A 476 -0.09 5.74 10.16
N GLN A 477 0.20 5.35 11.40
CA GLN A 477 1.48 4.76 11.79
C GLN A 477 1.76 3.45 11.01
N LEU A 478 0.76 2.57 10.88
CA LEU A 478 0.91 1.30 10.17
C LEU A 478 1.24 1.51 8.69
N VAL A 479 0.55 2.44 8.04
CA VAL A 479 0.83 2.74 6.62
C VAL A 479 2.23 3.33 6.45
N ALA A 480 2.61 4.31 7.27
CA ALA A 480 3.95 4.92 7.24
C ALA A 480 5.06 3.90 7.51
N LEU A 481 4.83 2.96 8.44
CA LEU A 481 5.77 1.88 8.74
C LEU A 481 6.13 1.07 7.48
N TYR A 482 5.14 0.68 6.69
CA TYR A 482 5.39 -0.06 5.44
C TYR A 482 5.97 0.82 4.34
N GLU A 483 5.60 2.09 4.24
CA GLU A 483 6.22 3.03 3.30
C GLU A 483 7.73 3.17 3.57
N HIS A 484 8.12 3.29 4.82
CA HIS A 484 9.52 3.39 5.23
C HIS A 484 10.27 2.06 5.13
N LYS A 485 9.60 0.91 5.36
CA LYS A 485 10.14 -0.42 5.05
C LYS A 485 10.54 -0.50 3.58
N ILE A 486 9.64 -0.11 2.68
CA ILE A 486 9.86 -0.11 1.23
C ILE A 486 11.03 0.81 0.84
N PHE A 487 11.07 2.03 1.39
CA PHE A 487 12.17 2.96 1.19
C PHE A 487 13.51 2.36 1.61
N THR A 488 13.59 1.80 2.82
CA THR A 488 14.81 1.19 3.37
C THR A 488 15.33 0.07 2.45
N GLN A 489 14.45 -0.81 2.00
CA GLN A 489 14.82 -1.89 1.08
C GLN A 489 15.34 -1.34 -0.25
N GLY A 490 14.68 -0.35 -0.84
CA GLY A 490 15.11 0.30 -2.08
C GLY A 490 16.48 0.97 -1.96
N VAL A 491 16.77 1.59 -0.83
CA VAL A 491 18.10 2.19 -0.53
C VAL A 491 19.18 1.11 -0.45
N ILE A 492 18.91 0.01 0.27
CA ILE A 492 19.87 -1.09 0.41
C ILE A 492 20.12 -1.77 -0.94
N TRP A 493 19.08 -2.08 -1.70
CA TRP A 493 19.19 -2.65 -3.05
C TRP A 493 19.73 -1.69 -4.10
N ASN A 494 19.91 -0.40 -3.74
CA ASN A 494 20.41 0.64 -4.63
C ASN A 494 19.59 0.81 -5.91
N ILE A 495 18.26 0.83 -5.78
CA ILE A 495 17.29 0.99 -6.87
C ILE A 495 16.49 2.28 -6.73
N PHE A 496 15.86 2.74 -7.82
CA PHE A 496 14.93 3.87 -7.78
C PHE A 496 13.52 3.39 -7.44
N SER A 497 13.10 3.59 -6.18
CA SER A 497 11.80 3.14 -5.68
C SER A 497 10.63 4.07 -6.02
N PHE A 498 10.87 5.27 -6.55
CA PHE A 498 9.84 6.31 -6.68
C PHE A 498 9.43 6.65 -8.12
N ASP A 499 10.01 5.95 -9.11
CA ASP A 499 9.56 5.96 -10.50
C ASP A 499 8.75 4.68 -10.84
N GLN A 500 8.16 4.62 -12.05
CA GLN A 500 7.32 3.51 -12.50
C GLN A 500 7.37 3.30 -14.02
N TRP A 501 8.55 3.25 -14.62
CA TRP A 501 8.74 3.09 -16.08
C TRP A 501 8.10 1.82 -16.64
N GLY A 502 7.99 0.75 -15.84
CA GLY A 502 7.47 -0.56 -16.26
C GLY A 502 6.01 -0.54 -16.73
N VAL A 503 5.21 0.45 -16.34
CA VAL A 503 3.79 0.55 -16.73
C VAL A 503 3.56 1.36 -18.02
N GLN A 504 4.61 1.93 -18.64
CA GLN A 504 4.45 2.84 -19.78
C GLN A 504 4.21 2.10 -21.10
N LEU A 505 4.94 0.99 -21.33
CA LEU A 505 4.88 0.26 -22.59
C LEU A 505 3.47 -0.25 -22.93
N GLY A 506 2.76 -0.82 -21.94
CA GLY A 506 1.39 -1.30 -22.12
C GLY A 506 0.44 -0.19 -22.56
N LYS A 507 0.56 1.02 -21.99
CA LYS A 507 -0.26 2.18 -22.39
C LYS A 507 -0.02 2.61 -23.83
N VAL A 508 1.24 2.64 -24.25
CA VAL A 508 1.60 2.97 -25.65
C VAL A 508 0.97 1.98 -26.62
N LEU A 509 1.06 0.69 -26.32
CA LEU A 509 0.49 -0.36 -27.14
C LEU A 509 -1.06 -0.31 -27.15
N ALA A 510 -1.68 -0.09 -25.99
CA ALA A 510 -3.14 0.03 -25.90
C ALA A 510 -3.68 1.20 -26.75
N ASN A 511 -3.03 2.36 -26.71
CA ASN A 511 -3.39 3.51 -27.53
C ASN A 511 -3.26 3.22 -29.04
N ARG A 512 -2.33 2.35 -29.43
CA ARG A 512 -2.16 1.92 -30.81
C ARG A 512 -3.23 0.92 -31.23
N ILE A 513 -3.63 0.00 -30.36
CA ILE A 513 -4.63 -1.03 -30.62
C ILE A 513 -6.06 -0.46 -30.64
N LEU A 514 -6.36 0.54 -29.79
CA LEU A 514 -7.72 1.06 -29.64
C LEU A 514 -8.40 1.50 -30.97
N PRO A 515 -7.76 2.27 -31.87
CA PRO A 515 -8.36 2.58 -33.17
C PRO A 515 -8.55 1.33 -34.04
N GLU A 516 -7.68 0.34 -33.91
CA GLU A 516 -7.82 -0.92 -34.64
C GLU A 516 -9.05 -1.72 -34.20
N LEU A 517 -9.41 -1.68 -32.91
CA LEU A 517 -10.64 -2.31 -32.42
C LEU A 517 -11.92 -1.63 -32.92
N LYS A 518 -11.87 -0.32 -33.19
CA LYS A 518 -13.01 0.49 -33.65
C LYS A 518 -13.26 0.40 -35.15
N SER A 519 -12.30 -0.04 -35.96
CA SER A 519 -12.39 -0.14 -37.41
C SER A 519 -12.11 -1.56 -37.87
N LYS A 520 -13.09 -2.15 -38.64
CA LYS A 520 -12.91 -3.50 -39.17
C LYS A 520 -11.87 -3.57 -40.30
N ASP A 521 -11.59 -2.44 -40.97
CA ASP A 521 -10.72 -2.35 -42.13
C ASP A 521 -9.30 -1.92 -41.81
N SER A 522 -9.01 -1.51 -40.56
CA SER A 522 -7.67 -1.11 -40.19
C SER A 522 -6.69 -2.26 -40.30
N PRO A 523 -5.55 -2.08 -41.01
CA PRO A 523 -4.51 -3.10 -41.08
C PRO A 523 -3.92 -3.39 -39.69
N LEU A 524 -3.61 -4.64 -39.43
CA LEU A 524 -3.03 -5.09 -38.18
C LEU A 524 -1.52 -5.29 -38.35
N ALA A 525 -0.72 -4.63 -37.47
CA ALA A 525 0.74 -4.64 -37.53
C ALA A 525 1.36 -5.09 -36.19
N HIS A 526 0.76 -6.11 -35.56
CA HIS A 526 1.26 -6.74 -34.34
C HIS A 526 1.79 -8.14 -34.64
N ASP A 527 2.21 -8.86 -33.59
CA ASP A 527 2.52 -10.28 -33.68
C ASP A 527 1.27 -11.10 -34.09
N SER A 528 1.50 -12.34 -34.52
CA SER A 528 0.43 -13.20 -35.02
C SER A 528 -0.68 -13.48 -34.01
N SER A 529 -0.32 -13.61 -32.71
CA SER A 529 -1.27 -13.85 -31.63
C SER A 529 -2.16 -12.62 -31.40
N THR A 530 -1.56 -11.44 -31.23
CA THR A 530 -2.29 -10.18 -31.04
C THR A 530 -3.22 -9.88 -32.21
N ASN A 531 -2.73 -10.06 -33.45
CA ASN A 531 -3.54 -9.88 -34.66
C ASN A 531 -4.75 -10.82 -34.70
N GLU A 532 -4.59 -12.09 -34.31
CA GLU A 532 -5.69 -13.05 -34.28
C GLU A 532 -6.72 -12.73 -33.20
N LEU A 533 -6.28 -12.31 -32.03
CA LEU A 533 -7.18 -11.90 -30.96
C LEU A 533 -8.00 -10.66 -31.35
N ILE A 534 -7.38 -9.68 -32.02
CA ILE A 534 -8.07 -8.49 -32.52
C ILE A 534 -9.11 -8.89 -33.60
N ARG A 535 -8.77 -9.78 -34.55
CA ARG A 535 -9.73 -10.28 -35.54
C ARG A 535 -10.93 -10.97 -34.90
N ARG A 536 -10.70 -11.82 -33.90
CA ARG A 536 -11.76 -12.50 -33.15
C ARG A 536 -12.66 -11.51 -32.40
N PHE A 537 -12.05 -10.52 -31.75
CA PHE A 537 -12.83 -9.47 -31.10
C PHE A 537 -13.70 -8.73 -32.09
N ARG A 538 -13.14 -8.23 -33.21
CA ARG A 538 -13.88 -7.54 -34.28
C ARG A 538 -15.02 -8.38 -34.87
N ALA A 539 -14.83 -9.69 -34.96
CA ALA A 539 -15.84 -10.60 -35.52
C ALA A 539 -17.03 -10.87 -34.58
N LYS A 540 -16.84 -10.66 -33.27
CA LYS A 540 -17.84 -10.96 -32.23
C LYS A 540 -18.34 -9.74 -31.47
N SER A 541 -17.63 -8.60 -31.53
CA SER A 541 -18.11 -7.33 -30.97
C SER A 541 -19.22 -6.77 -31.87
N VAL A 542 -20.35 -6.44 -31.25
CA VAL A 542 -21.55 -5.88 -31.94
C VAL A 542 -21.36 -4.38 -32.13
#